data_07a02f58b08765b53d91a38e6f46a168
#
_entry.id   07a02f58b08765b53d91a38e6f46a168
#
_cell.length_a   1.000
_cell.length_b   1.000
_cell.length_c   1.000
_cell.angle_alpha   90.00
_cell.angle_beta   90.00
_cell.angle_gamma   90.00
#
_symmetry.space_group_name_H-M   'P 1'
#
loop_
_entity.id
_entity.type
_entity.pdbx_description
1 polymer ?
#
loop_
_entity_poly.entity_id
_entity_poly.type
_entity_poly.pdbx_seq_one_letter_code
_entity_poly.pdbx_strand_id
1 'polypeptide(L)'
;LLAEISRANADPSVDALIMRYLHFYGSYDYIGTGRQWYRREVRAVRNTGGVVSWGDAQGFRKKADGGFEKLRARQTDVRIFHYGWVKPPEIQQRKLRAAHRYWHSDEWIDQNLSSGDHFDYDSAFALTRYTGSHPAVMGDRIERSRVWAKHFDPARLKPKPFGVRVTDWIEERTGWRIGEYRNFHQV
;
A
#
# COMPACT_ATOMS: atom_id res chain seq x y z
N LEU A 1 -3.32 -13.47 12.39
CA LEU A 1 -4.55 -12.71 12.19
C LEU A 1 -5.65 -13.17 13.14
N LEU A 2 -6.02 -14.46 13.20
CA LEU A 2 -7.11 -14.93 14.05
C LEU A 2 -6.89 -14.57 15.54
N ALA A 3 -5.69 -14.73 16.07
CA ALA A 3 -5.36 -14.34 17.43
C ALA A 3 -5.54 -12.83 17.69
N GLU A 4 -5.20 -11.99 16.70
CA GLU A 4 -5.42 -10.53 16.80
C GLU A 4 -6.92 -10.19 16.79
N ILE A 5 -7.70 -10.86 15.96
CA ILE A 5 -9.16 -10.70 15.93
C ILE A 5 -9.77 -11.10 17.27
N SER A 6 -9.35 -12.23 17.84
CA SER A 6 -9.84 -12.69 19.16
C SER A 6 -9.52 -11.69 20.26
N ARG A 7 -8.30 -11.15 20.29
CA ARG A 7 -7.91 -10.11 21.25
C ARG A 7 -8.73 -8.81 21.08
N ALA A 8 -8.96 -8.40 19.84
CA ALA A 8 -9.77 -7.21 19.57
C ALA A 8 -11.24 -7.43 19.96
N ASN A 9 -11.79 -8.63 19.74
CA ASN A 9 -13.16 -8.93 20.12
C ASN A 9 -13.39 -8.87 21.65
N ALA A 10 -12.38 -9.23 22.42
CA ALA A 10 -12.41 -9.15 23.88
C ALA A 10 -12.32 -7.71 24.42
N ASP A 11 -11.94 -6.74 23.58
CA ASP A 11 -11.75 -5.34 23.98
C ASP A 11 -12.73 -4.42 23.25
N PRO A 12 -13.81 -3.98 23.89
CA PRO A 12 -14.81 -3.12 23.26
C PRO A 12 -14.30 -1.71 22.92
N SER A 13 -13.11 -1.33 23.40
CA SER A 13 -12.49 -0.06 23.02
C SER A 13 -11.87 -0.10 21.61
N VAL A 14 -11.69 -1.28 21.01
CA VAL A 14 -11.08 -1.49 19.70
C VAL A 14 -12.16 -1.69 18.64
N ASP A 15 -12.27 -0.76 17.71
CA ASP A 15 -13.20 -0.83 16.57
C ASP A 15 -12.57 -1.54 15.36
N ALA A 16 -11.22 -1.50 15.25
CA ALA A 16 -10.52 -1.97 14.06
C ALA A 16 -9.08 -2.44 14.31
N LEU A 17 -8.52 -3.16 13.35
CA LEU A 17 -7.12 -3.58 13.35
C LEU A 17 -6.35 -2.95 12.20
N ILE A 18 -5.19 -2.37 12.55
CA ILE A 18 -4.23 -1.82 11.61
C ILE A 18 -3.23 -2.93 11.25
N MET A 19 -3.03 -3.13 9.95
CA MET A 19 -2.08 -4.10 9.42
C MET A 19 -0.95 -3.39 8.70
N ARG A 20 0.26 -3.95 8.75
CA ARG A 20 1.43 -3.44 8.04
C ARG A 20 1.40 -3.89 6.59
N TYR A 21 1.92 -3.06 5.68
CA TYR A 21 2.01 -3.38 4.27
C TYR A 21 3.45 -3.64 3.83
N LEU A 22 3.60 -4.66 3.01
CA LEU A 22 4.79 -4.91 2.20
C LEU A 22 4.39 -4.68 0.74
N HIS A 23 4.76 -3.55 0.18
CA HIS A 23 4.47 -3.21 -1.21
C HIS A 23 5.56 -3.75 -2.12
N PHE A 24 5.28 -4.85 -2.79
CA PHE A 24 6.20 -5.39 -3.80
C PHE A 24 6.10 -4.57 -5.10
N TYR A 25 7.26 -4.31 -5.70
CA TYR A 25 7.35 -3.46 -6.89
C TYR A 25 8.35 -4.02 -7.90
N GLY A 26 7.96 -4.04 -9.19
CA GLY A 26 8.78 -4.52 -10.30
C GLY A 26 9.03 -6.02 -10.31
N SER A 27 9.29 -6.60 -9.15
CA SER A 27 9.45 -8.05 -8.95
C SER A 27 8.94 -8.46 -7.57
N TYR A 28 8.97 -9.76 -7.28
CA TYR A 28 8.69 -10.28 -5.94
C TYR A 28 9.87 -10.12 -4.97
N ASP A 29 11.04 -9.71 -5.47
CA ASP A 29 12.26 -9.62 -4.66
C ASP A 29 12.49 -8.24 -4.04
N TYR A 30 11.66 -7.23 -4.37
CA TYR A 30 11.84 -5.86 -3.89
C TYR A 30 10.57 -5.29 -3.30
N ILE A 31 10.72 -4.59 -2.17
CA ILE A 31 9.64 -3.88 -1.48
C ILE A 31 9.93 -2.38 -1.42
N GLY A 32 8.89 -1.60 -1.56
CA GLY A 32 8.91 -0.15 -1.39
C GLY A 32 9.03 0.23 0.07
N THR A 33 10.05 1.01 0.41
CA THR A 33 10.32 1.49 1.79
C THR A 33 10.18 3.00 1.92
N GLY A 34 10.12 3.73 0.80
CA GLY A 34 10.02 5.18 0.78
C GLY A 34 8.59 5.71 0.98
N ARG A 35 8.48 7.05 0.95
CA ARG A 35 7.23 7.78 1.19
C ARG A 35 6.18 7.64 0.08
N GLN A 36 6.52 7.05 -1.05
CA GLN A 36 5.56 6.67 -2.10
C GLN A 36 4.57 5.60 -1.63
N TRP A 37 4.88 4.91 -0.51
CA TRP A 37 4.14 3.76 -0.02
C TRP A 37 3.56 4.04 1.36
N TYR A 38 2.26 3.76 1.53
CA TYR A 38 1.68 3.74 2.87
C TYR A 38 2.17 2.50 3.63
N ARG A 39 2.52 2.70 4.90
CA ARG A 39 3.13 1.63 5.73
C ARG A 39 2.09 0.70 6.34
N ARG A 40 0.90 1.20 6.56
CA ARG A 40 -0.14 0.55 7.37
C ARG A 40 -1.50 1.13 7.07
N GLU A 41 -2.50 0.27 7.17
CA GLU A 41 -3.90 0.61 6.95
C GLU A 41 -4.81 -0.23 7.84
N VAL A 42 -6.01 0.26 8.13
CA VAL A 42 -7.09 -0.54 8.70
C VAL A 42 -7.57 -1.54 7.67
N ARG A 43 -7.53 -2.84 8.02
CA ARG A 43 -7.97 -3.94 7.11
C ARG A 43 -8.90 -4.95 7.76
N ALA A 44 -9.18 -4.80 9.05
CA ALA A 44 -10.26 -5.52 9.71
C ALA A 44 -11.01 -4.54 10.59
N VAL A 45 -12.33 -4.59 10.54
CA VAL A 45 -13.22 -3.73 11.33
C VAL A 45 -14.24 -4.57 12.08
N ARG A 46 -14.66 -4.12 13.24
CA ARG A 46 -15.77 -4.72 13.96
C ARG A 46 -17.07 -4.44 13.21
N ASN A 47 -17.77 -5.50 12.80
CA ASN A 47 -19.02 -5.36 12.08
C ASN A 47 -20.19 -5.13 13.06
N THR A 48 -20.39 -3.86 13.42
CA THR A 48 -21.51 -3.43 14.30
C THR A 48 -22.66 -2.77 13.54
N GLY A 49 -22.68 -2.89 12.19
CA GLY A 49 -23.72 -2.29 11.35
C GLY A 49 -23.58 -0.77 11.13
N GLY A 50 -22.69 -0.09 11.85
CA GLY A 50 -22.49 1.36 11.74
C GLY A 50 -21.17 1.77 11.01
N VAL A 51 -20.35 0.80 10.61
CA VAL A 51 -19.09 1.07 9.93
C VAL A 51 -19.31 1.11 8.43
N VAL A 52 -18.78 2.15 7.78
CA VAL A 52 -18.86 2.35 6.32
C VAL A 52 -17.48 2.58 5.73
N SER A 53 -17.30 2.26 4.45
CA SER A 53 -16.14 2.67 3.67
C SER A 53 -16.13 4.20 3.53
N TRP A 54 -14.94 4.79 3.56
CA TRP A 54 -14.77 6.24 3.52
C TRP A 54 -13.80 6.68 2.44
N GLY A 55 -14.16 7.72 1.69
CA GLY A 55 -13.41 8.17 0.54
C GLY A 55 -13.31 7.08 -0.52
N ASP A 56 -12.21 7.02 -1.23
CA ASP A 56 -11.94 6.01 -2.28
C ASP A 56 -11.58 4.63 -1.68
N ALA A 57 -12.33 4.18 -0.68
CA ALA A 57 -12.06 2.95 0.08
C ALA A 57 -10.68 2.93 0.77
N GLN A 58 -10.11 4.10 1.03
CA GLN A 58 -8.82 4.24 1.72
C GLN A 58 -8.92 4.05 3.24
N GLY A 59 -10.12 3.95 3.78
CA GLY A 59 -10.33 3.75 5.20
C GLY A 59 -11.80 3.51 5.53
N PHE A 60 -12.09 3.66 6.82
CA PHE A 60 -13.41 3.40 7.35
C PHE A 60 -13.81 4.51 8.32
N ARG A 61 -15.12 4.70 8.46
CA ARG A 61 -15.77 5.57 9.46
C ARG A 61 -16.86 4.82 10.17
N LYS A 62 -17.10 5.22 11.39
CA LYS A 62 -18.24 4.77 12.18
C LYS A 62 -19.29 5.88 12.22
N LYS A 63 -20.56 5.55 12.08
CA LYS A 63 -21.67 6.48 12.29
C LYS A 63 -21.71 6.89 13.75
N ALA A 64 -21.85 8.20 14.00
CA ALA A 64 -22.01 8.82 15.30
C ALA A 64 -23.09 9.89 15.24
N ASP A 65 -23.54 10.36 16.41
CA ASP A 65 -24.48 11.47 16.48
C ASP A 65 -23.84 12.72 15.84
N GLY A 66 -24.46 13.19 14.75
CA GLY A 66 -23.99 14.34 13.98
C GLY A 66 -23.01 14.02 12.83
N GLY A 67 -22.76 12.74 12.48
CA GLY A 67 -21.95 12.43 11.30
C GLY A 67 -21.15 11.14 11.36
N PHE A 68 -19.87 11.26 11.03
CA PHE A 68 -18.95 10.12 10.95
C PHE A 68 -17.67 10.41 11.73
N GLU A 69 -17.18 9.42 12.48
CA GLU A 69 -15.94 9.51 13.23
C GLU A 69 -14.92 8.48 12.78
N LYS A 70 -13.63 8.74 13.07
CA LYS A 70 -12.53 7.79 12.83
C LYS A 70 -12.64 6.62 13.80
N LEU A 71 -12.30 5.42 13.32
CA LEU A 71 -12.26 4.22 14.15
C LEU A 71 -11.10 4.27 15.14
N ARG A 72 -11.32 3.75 16.34
CA ARG A 72 -10.25 3.42 17.29
C ARG A 72 -9.63 2.11 16.85
N ALA A 73 -8.36 2.15 16.45
CA ALA A 73 -7.71 1.03 15.79
C ALA A 73 -6.43 0.62 16.50
N ARG A 74 -6.29 -0.68 16.75
CA ARG A 74 -5.09 -1.28 17.34
C ARG A 74 -4.11 -1.71 16.26
N GLN A 75 -2.84 -1.36 16.44
CA GLN A 75 -1.77 -1.84 15.57
C GLN A 75 -1.50 -3.34 15.84
N THR A 76 -1.37 -4.10 14.75
CA THR A 76 -0.96 -5.51 14.79
C THR A 76 0.36 -5.74 14.05
N ASP A 77 0.97 -6.92 14.23
CA ASP A 77 2.12 -7.38 13.46
C ASP A 77 1.73 -8.14 12.20
N VAL A 78 0.43 -8.23 11.91
CA VAL A 78 -0.06 -8.84 10.66
C VAL A 78 0.42 -8.04 9.47
N ARG A 79 0.96 -8.75 8.46
CA ARG A 79 1.49 -8.15 7.24
C ARG A 79 0.61 -8.47 6.05
N ILE A 80 0.29 -7.44 5.26
CA ILE A 80 -0.36 -7.56 3.96
C ILE A 80 0.72 -7.57 2.89
N PHE A 81 0.83 -8.66 2.17
CA PHE A 81 1.71 -8.78 1.02
C PHE A 81 1.00 -8.19 -0.20
N HIS A 82 1.31 -6.94 -0.51
CA HIS A 82 0.65 -6.20 -1.59
C HIS A 82 1.43 -6.31 -2.90
N TYR A 83 0.94 -7.14 -3.82
CA TYR A 83 1.55 -7.41 -5.13
C TYR A 83 0.94 -6.57 -6.27
N GLY A 84 0.32 -5.45 -5.93
CA GLY A 84 -0.37 -4.59 -6.90
C GLY A 84 0.52 -4.02 -7.99
N TRP A 85 1.84 -3.92 -7.75
CA TRP A 85 2.85 -3.39 -8.65
C TRP A 85 3.81 -4.46 -9.18
N VAL A 86 3.42 -5.74 -9.11
CA VAL A 86 4.20 -6.85 -9.65
C VAL A 86 3.39 -7.51 -10.76
N LYS A 87 3.55 -6.98 -11.98
CA LYS A 87 2.85 -7.42 -13.19
C LYS A 87 3.78 -7.25 -14.41
N PRO A 88 3.55 -7.96 -15.51
CA PRO A 88 4.18 -7.61 -16.78
C PRO A 88 3.93 -6.13 -17.10
N PRO A 89 4.92 -5.39 -17.67
CA PRO A 89 4.81 -3.95 -17.92
C PRO A 89 3.55 -3.55 -18.71
N GLU A 90 3.15 -4.34 -19.69
CA GLU A 90 1.95 -4.11 -20.51
C GLU A 90 0.66 -4.21 -19.68
N ILE A 91 0.61 -5.19 -18.79
CA ILE A 91 -0.53 -5.39 -17.88
C ILE A 91 -0.59 -4.27 -16.85
N GLN A 92 0.57 -3.84 -16.36
CA GLN A 92 0.64 -2.73 -15.39
C GLN A 92 0.21 -1.43 -16.04
N GLN A 93 0.62 -1.15 -17.27
CA GLN A 93 0.21 0.04 -18.01
C GLN A 93 -1.31 0.06 -18.24
N ARG A 94 -1.88 -1.04 -18.72
CA ARG A 94 -3.35 -1.15 -18.88
C ARG A 94 -4.10 -0.94 -17.58
N LYS A 95 -3.61 -1.53 -16.48
CA LYS A 95 -4.19 -1.34 -15.14
C LYS A 95 -4.15 0.12 -14.72
N LEU A 96 -3.03 0.81 -14.93
CA LEU A 96 -2.86 2.21 -14.57
C LEU A 96 -3.86 3.10 -15.33
N ARG A 97 -3.93 2.96 -16.65
CA ARG A 97 -4.89 3.71 -17.48
C ARG A 97 -6.34 3.43 -17.06
N ALA A 98 -6.71 2.17 -16.85
CA ALA A 98 -8.04 1.79 -16.37
C ALA A 98 -8.37 2.39 -14.99
N ALA A 99 -7.41 2.44 -14.06
CA ALA A 99 -7.60 3.03 -12.74
C ALA A 99 -7.83 4.55 -12.83
N HIS A 100 -7.10 5.27 -13.69
CA HIS A 100 -7.26 6.72 -13.84
C HIS A 100 -8.61 7.14 -14.39
N ARG A 101 -9.32 6.26 -15.13
CA ARG A 101 -10.69 6.52 -15.61
C ARG A 101 -11.73 6.72 -14.51
N TYR A 102 -11.43 6.30 -13.28
CA TYR A 102 -12.33 6.58 -12.15
C TYR A 102 -12.33 8.06 -11.73
N TRP A 103 -11.27 8.83 -12.06
CA TRP A 103 -11.08 10.20 -11.59
C TRP A 103 -10.81 11.21 -12.71
N HIS A 104 -10.51 10.73 -13.92
CA HIS A 104 -10.06 11.57 -15.03
C HIS A 104 -10.74 11.16 -16.34
N SER A 105 -10.89 12.14 -17.26
CA SER A 105 -11.35 11.87 -18.62
C SER A 105 -10.27 11.15 -19.44
N ASP A 106 -10.67 10.55 -20.57
CA ASP A 106 -9.73 9.89 -21.47
C ASP A 106 -8.72 10.88 -22.08
N GLU A 107 -9.14 12.14 -22.36
CA GLU A 107 -8.26 13.21 -22.84
C GLU A 107 -7.17 13.55 -21.82
N TRP A 108 -7.54 13.63 -20.52
CA TRP A 108 -6.56 13.85 -19.45
C TRP A 108 -5.56 12.69 -19.37
N ILE A 109 -6.05 11.45 -19.48
CA ILE A 109 -5.23 10.24 -19.45
C ILE A 109 -4.22 10.24 -20.60
N ASP A 110 -4.64 10.60 -21.80
CA ASP A 110 -3.79 10.61 -22.99
C ASP A 110 -2.74 11.73 -22.93
N GLN A 111 -3.03 12.84 -22.28
CA GLN A 111 -2.09 13.95 -22.08
C GLN A 111 -1.08 13.71 -20.93
N ASN A 112 -1.47 13.01 -19.88
CA ASN A 112 -0.70 12.94 -18.63
C ASN A 112 -0.07 11.57 -18.36
N LEU A 113 -0.59 10.49 -18.96
CA LEU A 113 0.03 9.19 -18.86
C LEU A 113 0.81 8.86 -20.15
N SER A 114 1.92 8.14 -19.96
CA SER A 114 2.69 7.65 -21.10
C SER A 114 1.79 6.95 -22.13
N SER A 115 1.90 7.36 -23.37
CA SER A 115 1.24 6.70 -24.51
C SER A 115 1.86 5.35 -24.88
N GLY A 116 3.00 5.00 -24.25
CA GLY A 116 3.66 3.72 -24.45
C GLY A 116 2.84 2.54 -23.93
N ASP A 117 3.00 1.39 -24.57
CA ASP A 117 2.30 0.15 -24.19
C ASP A 117 2.88 -0.50 -22.92
N HIS A 118 3.99 0.03 -22.38
CA HIS A 118 4.75 -0.54 -21.27
C HIS A 118 4.84 0.44 -20.11
N PHE A 119 4.57 -0.06 -18.90
CA PHE A 119 4.79 0.69 -17.67
C PHE A 119 6.29 0.80 -17.38
N ASP A 120 6.74 2.02 -17.09
CA ASP A 120 8.12 2.29 -16.66
C ASP A 120 8.28 2.07 -15.16
N TYR A 121 8.92 0.96 -14.79
CA TYR A 121 9.24 0.65 -13.40
C TYR A 121 10.40 1.48 -12.83
N ASP A 122 11.17 2.17 -13.64
CA ASP A 122 12.33 2.98 -13.18
C ASP A 122 11.87 4.27 -12.47
N SER A 123 10.57 4.58 -12.49
CA SER A 123 9.99 5.77 -11.83
C SER A 123 9.95 5.71 -10.30
N ALA A 124 10.08 4.53 -9.70
CA ALA A 124 10.13 4.37 -8.25
C ALA A 124 11.50 4.76 -7.68
N PHE A 125 11.51 5.02 -6.39
CA PHE A 125 12.72 5.18 -5.59
C PHE A 125 12.55 4.48 -4.24
N ALA A 126 13.66 4.29 -3.50
CA ALA A 126 13.64 3.68 -2.16
C ALA A 126 13.02 2.27 -2.14
N LEU A 127 13.58 1.37 -2.91
CA LEU A 127 13.29 -0.05 -2.80
C LEU A 127 14.38 -0.75 -1.97
N THR A 128 13.96 -1.79 -1.25
CA THR A 128 14.85 -2.67 -0.50
C THR A 128 14.60 -4.11 -0.94
N ARG A 129 15.68 -4.90 -1.03
CA ARG A 129 15.57 -6.32 -1.33
C ARG A 129 14.80 -7.03 -0.21
N TYR A 130 13.80 -7.80 -0.59
CA TYR A 130 13.04 -8.63 0.34
C TYR A 130 13.74 -9.98 0.53
N THR A 131 14.05 -10.32 1.77
CA THR A 131 14.76 -11.57 2.13
C THR A 131 13.87 -12.55 2.90
N GLY A 132 12.60 -12.21 3.11
CA GLY A 132 11.64 -13.07 3.79
C GLY A 132 10.98 -14.09 2.85
N SER A 133 10.13 -14.93 3.41
CA SER A 133 9.33 -15.89 2.65
C SER A 133 8.00 -15.28 2.20
N HIS A 134 7.55 -15.65 1.02
CA HIS A 134 6.20 -15.36 0.54
C HIS A 134 5.19 -16.39 1.07
N PRO A 135 3.90 -16.04 1.13
CA PRO A 135 2.86 -17.03 1.40
C PRO A 135 2.93 -18.20 0.40
N ALA A 136 2.79 -19.42 0.87
CA ALA A 136 2.94 -20.65 0.05
C ALA A 136 2.07 -20.63 -1.21
N VAL A 137 0.86 -20.06 -1.10
CA VAL A 137 -0.09 -19.94 -2.23
C VAL A 137 0.46 -19.11 -3.40
N MET A 138 1.53 -18.33 -3.19
CA MET A 138 2.17 -17.49 -4.20
C MET A 138 3.26 -18.20 -5.00
N GLY A 139 3.68 -19.41 -4.61
CA GLY A 139 4.81 -20.13 -5.20
C GLY A 139 4.74 -20.21 -6.72
N ASP A 140 3.70 -20.80 -7.28
CA ASP A 140 3.52 -20.96 -8.72
C ASP A 140 3.45 -19.62 -9.46
N ARG A 141 2.86 -18.62 -8.84
CA ARG A 141 2.73 -17.29 -9.45
C ARG A 141 4.09 -16.59 -9.51
N ILE A 142 4.89 -16.70 -8.45
CA ILE A 142 6.25 -16.15 -8.38
C ILE A 142 7.11 -16.82 -9.45
N GLU A 143 7.06 -18.13 -9.56
CA GLU A 143 7.84 -18.88 -10.53
C GLU A 143 7.50 -18.45 -11.98
N ARG A 144 6.21 -18.41 -12.33
CA ARG A 144 5.77 -17.92 -13.65
C ARG A 144 6.17 -16.48 -13.94
N SER A 145 6.33 -15.65 -12.93
CA SER A 145 6.70 -14.24 -13.11
C SER A 145 8.17 -14.03 -13.46
N ARG A 146 9.04 -14.99 -13.19
CA ARG A 146 10.49 -14.88 -13.41
C ARG A 146 10.85 -14.56 -14.87
N VAL A 147 10.00 -14.95 -15.80
CA VAL A 147 10.20 -14.69 -17.24
C VAL A 147 10.35 -13.20 -17.53
N TRP A 148 9.48 -12.37 -16.95
CA TRP A 148 9.50 -10.92 -17.19
C TRP A 148 10.16 -10.14 -16.04
N ALA A 149 10.06 -10.60 -14.79
CA ALA A 149 10.60 -9.92 -13.63
C ALA A 149 12.14 -9.83 -13.63
N LYS A 150 12.84 -10.71 -14.33
CA LYS A 150 14.30 -10.67 -14.53
C LYS A 150 14.79 -9.40 -15.24
N HIS A 151 13.91 -8.70 -15.96
CA HIS A 151 14.22 -7.44 -16.65
C HIS A 151 14.13 -6.21 -15.74
N PHE A 152 13.56 -6.36 -14.53
CA PHE A 152 13.56 -5.30 -13.55
C PHE A 152 14.94 -5.17 -12.91
N ASP A 153 15.57 -4.02 -13.10
CA ASP A 153 16.87 -3.69 -12.54
C ASP A 153 16.75 -2.54 -11.54
N PRO A 154 16.91 -2.79 -10.23
CA PRO A 154 16.83 -1.73 -9.23
C PRO A 154 17.95 -0.69 -9.33
N ALA A 155 19.05 -0.96 -10.06
CA ALA A 155 20.11 0.02 -10.28
C ALA A 155 19.67 1.17 -11.21
N ARG A 156 18.61 0.97 -12.00
CA ARG A 156 18.04 1.98 -12.90
C ARG A 156 17.06 2.94 -12.21
N LEU A 157 16.72 2.68 -10.94
CA LEU A 157 15.78 3.50 -10.20
C LEU A 157 16.28 4.93 -10.02
N LYS A 158 15.35 5.88 -10.03
CA LYS A 158 15.67 7.29 -9.80
C LYS A 158 16.21 7.53 -8.40
N PRO A 159 17.19 8.44 -8.23
CA PRO A 159 17.65 8.82 -6.90
C PRO A 159 16.51 9.48 -6.10
N LYS A 160 16.53 9.28 -4.78
CA LYS A 160 15.57 9.96 -3.89
C LYS A 160 15.69 11.49 -4.03
N PRO A 161 14.57 12.21 -4.26
CA PRO A 161 14.56 13.68 -4.21
C PRO A 161 15.11 14.22 -2.89
N PHE A 162 15.75 15.38 -2.92
CA PHE A 162 16.38 15.95 -1.72
C PHE A 162 15.41 16.11 -0.55
N GLY A 163 14.21 16.66 -0.77
CA GLY A 163 13.19 16.79 0.28
C GLY A 163 12.76 15.45 0.90
N VAL A 164 12.73 14.36 0.10
CA VAL A 164 12.45 13.01 0.61
C VAL A 164 13.60 12.53 1.50
N ARG A 165 14.85 12.79 1.13
CA ARG A 165 16.02 12.41 1.95
C ARG A 165 15.99 13.10 3.32
N VAL A 166 15.65 14.37 3.37
CA VAL A 166 15.53 15.13 4.63
C VAL A 166 14.41 14.56 5.51
N THR A 167 13.25 14.31 4.93
CA THR A 167 12.11 13.76 5.69
C THR A 167 12.33 12.32 6.12
N ASP A 168 13.03 11.49 5.34
CA ASP A 168 13.45 10.15 5.73
C ASP A 168 14.43 10.21 6.92
N TRP A 169 15.41 11.12 6.87
CA TRP A 169 16.35 11.32 7.97
C TRP A 169 15.65 11.71 9.29
N ILE A 170 14.64 12.60 9.23
CA ILE A 170 13.82 12.96 10.40
C ILE A 170 13.08 11.72 10.92
N GLU A 171 12.44 10.96 10.03
CA GLU A 171 11.69 9.75 10.39
C GLU A 171 12.60 8.69 11.06
N GLU A 172 13.80 8.47 10.52
CA GLU A 172 14.78 7.54 11.08
C GLU A 172 15.23 7.95 12.49
N ARG A 173 15.37 9.25 12.76
CA ARG A 173 15.81 9.78 14.06
C ARG A 173 14.73 9.88 15.11
N THR A 174 13.50 10.18 14.70
CA THR A 174 12.40 10.53 15.62
C THR A 174 11.26 9.53 15.60
N GLY A 175 11.23 8.61 14.63
CA GLY A 175 10.07 7.76 14.36
C GLY A 175 8.86 8.51 13.78
N TRP A 176 8.94 9.85 13.66
CA TRP A 176 7.85 10.69 13.17
C TRP A 176 7.87 10.82 11.65
N ARG A 177 6.82 10.33 11.01
CA ARG A 177 6.62 10.47 9.57
C ARG A 177 5.80 11.72 9.28
N ILE A 178 6.47 12.78 8.89
CA ILE A 178 5.84 14.06 8.53
C ILE A 178 4.84 13.84 7.38
N GLY A 179 3.60 14.33 7.55
CA GLY A 179 2.56 14.22 6.53
C GLY A 179 1.95 12.82 6.38
N GLU A 180 2.21 11.89 7.32
CA GLU A 180 1.51 10.61 7.32
C GLU A 180 0.01 10.82 7.57
N TYR A 181 -0.79 10.53 6.56
CA TYR A 181 -2.23 10.56 6.71
C TYR A 181 -2.68 9.35 7.56
N ARG A 182 -3.34 9.64 8.68
CA ARG A 182 -3.91 8.62 9.56
C ARG A 182 -5.43 8.69 9.49
N ASN A 183 -6.01 7.64 8.92
CA ASN A 183 -7.45 7.51 8.76
C ASN A 183 -8.13 6.83 9.97
N PHE A 184 -7.48 6.83 11.13
CA PHE A 184 -7.89 6.17 12.37
C PHE A 184 -7.30 6.87 13.59
N HIS A 185 -7.87 6.60 14.76
CA HIS A 185 -7.27 6.88 16.06
C HIS A 185 -6.57 5.63 16.57
N GLN A 186 -5.26 5.68 16.78
CA GLN A 186 -4.51 4.54 17.28
C GLN A 186 -4.70 4.43 18.79
N VAL A 187 -5.07 3.23 19.26
CA VAL A 187 -5.23 2.85 20.67
C VAL A 187 -4.30 1.71 21.04
#